data_a972d154268788f1dd51cf46c55dc013
#
_entry.id   a972d154268788f1dd51cf46c55dc013
#
_cell.length_a   1.000
_cell.length_b   1.000
_cell.length_c   1.000
_cell.angle_alpha   90.00
_cell.angle_beta   90.00
_cell.angle_gamma   90.00
#
_symmetry.space_group_name_H-M   'P 1'
#
loop_
_entity.id
_entity.type
_entity.pdbx_description
1 polymer ?
#
loop_
_entity_poly.entity_id
_entity_poly.type
_entity_poly.pdbx_seq_one_letter_code
_entity_poly.pdbx_strand_id
1 'polypeptide(L)'
;METTAGVLAGYRFRVKTEYSFSDYGERGSIDIFGGRDDVQALFVGEAKSEWGSLEETLRRQDVKVRLAPKLAKAAFGWSPRFVASVLIFPDDRSSRRVTRRYEATLSAYPARAREIRAWLRQPTGKIGGIWFLTNARQGGHGSEEGP
;
A
#
# COMPACT_ATOMS: atom_id res chain seq x y z
N MET A 1 13.16 -4.05 13.34
CA MET A 1 12.96 -3.40 12.03
C MET A 1 11.48 -3.30 11.71
N GLU A 2 11.02 -2.11 11.42
CA GLU A 2 9.62 -1.91 11.06
C GLU A 2 9.36 -2.34 9.63
N THR A 3 8.30 -3.10 9.43
CA THR A 3 7.80 -3.43 8.10
C THR A 3 6.40 -2.86 7.95
N THR A 4 5.96 -2.70 6.71
CA THR A 4 4.62 -2.21 6.46
C THR A 4 3.58 -3.15 7.08
N ALA A 5 3.72 -4.45 6.85
CA ALA A 5 2.77 -5.42 7.38
C ALA A 5 2.72 -5.36 8.91
N GLY A 6 3.89 -5.24 9.55
CA GLY A 6 3.94 -5.16 11.00
C GLY A 6 3.28 -3.92 11.56
N VAL A 7 3.49 -2.78 10.89
CA VAL A 7 2.85 -1.54 11.31
C VAL A 7 1.34 -1.64 11.19
N LEU A 8 0.85 -2.15 10.05
CA LEU A 8 -0.58 -2.30 9.86
C LEU A 8 -1.20 -3.22 10.90
N ALA A 9 -0.53 -4.33 11.20
CA ALA A 9 -1.04 -5.26 12.21
C ALA A 9 -1.18 -4.57 13.55
N GLY A 10 -0.27 -3.67 13.89
CA GLY A 10 -0.34 -2.90 15.13
C GLY A 10 -1.53 -1.95 15.19
N TYR A 11 -2.13 -1.61 14.04
CA TYR A 11 -3.33 -0.79 13.97
C TYR A 11 -4.58 -1.61 13.69
N ARG A 12 -4.53 -2.93 13.94
CA ARG A 12 -5.66 -3.84 13.84
C ARG A 12 -6.04 -4.22 12.40
N PHE A 13 -5.16 -4.03 11.47
CA PHE A 13 -5.40 -4.48 10.11
C PHE A 13 -5.03 -5.95 9.98
N ARG A 14 -5.89 -6.73 9.31
CA ARG A 14 -5.51 -8.04 8.82
C ARG A 14 -4.76 -7.83 7.53
N VAL A 15 -3.60 -8.43 7.39
CA VAL A 15 -2.72 -8.13 6.26
C VAL A 15 -2.54 -9.38 5.41
N LYS A 16 -2.75 -9.20 4.11
CA LYS A 16 -2.42 -10.20 3.11
C LYS A 16 -1.32 -9.62 2.24
N THR A 17 -0.26 -10.41 2.02
CA THR A 17 0.84 -9.97 1.17
C THR A 17 0.73 -10.66 -0.18
N GLU A 18 1.10 -9.94 -1.22
CA GLU A 18 1.09 -10.45 -2.60
C GLU A 18 -0.24 -11.11 -2.94
N TYR A 19 -1.30 -10.36 -2.69
CA TYR A 19 -2.65 -10.84 -2.93
C TYR A 19 -2.95 -10.78 -4.42
N SER A 20 -3.02 -11.94 -5.05
CA SER A 20 -3.25 -12.05 -6.49
C SER A 20 -4.72 -11.90 -6.83
N PHE A 21 -4.99 -11.28 -7.97
CA PHE A 21 -6.36 -11.13 -8.45
C PHE A 21 -6.43 -11.29 -9.96
N SER A 22 -7.62 -11.64 -10.42
CA SER A 22 -7.91 -11.71 -11.84
C SER A 22 -9.37 -11.31 -12.00
N ASP A 23 -9.64 -10.27 -12.76
CA ASP A 23 -10.98 -9.71 -12.92
C ASP A 23 -11.18 -9.25 -14.35
N TYR A 24 -11.96 -10.02 -15.11
CA TYR A 24 -12.28 -9.70 -16.51
C TYR A 24 -11.05 -9.33 -17.33
N GLY A 25 -10.02 -10.17 -17.22
CA GLY A 25 -8.80 -9.99 -18.00
C GLY A 25 -7.76 -9.10 -17.32
N GLU A 26 -8.12 -8.37 -16.28
CA GLU A 26 -7.15 -7.61 -15.53
C GLU A 26 -6.56 -8.48 -14.44
N ARG A 27 -5.24 -8.62 -14.46
CA ARG A 27 -4.52 -9.47 -13.52
C ARG A 27 -3.48 -8.65 -12.80
N GLY A 28 -3.19 -9.06 -11.59
CA GLY A 28 -2.15 -8.40 -10.83
C GLY A 28 -2.04 -8.97 -9.43
N SER A 29 -1.22 -8.29 -8.65
CA SER A 29 -0.99 -8.67 -7.28
C SER A 29 -0.84 -7.40 -6.46
N ILE A 30 -1.51 -7.35 -5.33
CA ILE A 30 -1.38 -6.24 -4.38
C ILE A 30 -0.33 -6.65 -3.37
N ASP A 31 0.74 -5.86 -3.30
CA ASP A 31 1.87 -6.21 -2.43
C ASP A 31 1.47 -6.29 -0.96
N ILE A 32 0.77 -5.26 -0.48
CA ILE A 32 0.28 -5.22 0.91
C ILE A 32 -1.20 -4.85 0.87
N PHE A 33 -2.04 -5.79 1.25
CA PHE A 33 -3.48 -5.62 1.21
C PHE A 33 -4.01 -5.77 2.63
N GLY A 34 -4.42 -4.67 3.23
CA GLY A 34 -4.84 -4.66 4.62
C GLY A 34 -6.29 -4.28 4.79
N GLY A 35 -6.99 -5.03 5.63
CA GLY A 35 -8.38 -4.74 5.94
C GLY A 35 -8.61 -4.65 7.44
N ARG A 36 -9.21 -3.57 7.86
CA ARG A 36 -9.57 -3.37 9.28
C ARG A 36 -11.07 -3.52 9.41
N ASP A 37 -11.48 -4.60 10.05
CA ASP A 37 -12.89 -5.03 10.05
C ASP A 37 -13.80 -4.10 10.83
N ASP A 38 -13.33 -3.56 11.94
CA ASP A 38 -14.20 -2.78 12.83
C ASP A 38 -14.72 -1.51 12.18
N VAL A 39 -13.97 -0.95 11.23
CA VAL A 39 -14.37 0.29 10.55
C VAL A 39 -14.41 0.15 9.04
N GLN A 40 -14.15 -1.03 8.52
CA GLN A 40 -14.14 -1.32 7.08
C GLN A 40 -13.21 -0.40 6.31
N ALA A 41 -11.98 -0.30 6.83
CA ALA A 41 -10.93 0.48 6.21
C ALA A 41 -9.99 -0.43 5.43
N LEU A 42 -9.61 0.01 4.22
CA LEU A 42 -8.80 -0.79 3.32
C LEU A 42 -7.50 -0.08 2.99
N PHE A 43 -6.40 -0.81 3.08
CA PHE A 43 -5.07 -0.30 2.73
C PHE A 43 -4.59 -1.06 1.50
N VAL A 44 -4.27 -0.31 0.44
CA VAL A 44 -3.76 -0.89 -0.81
C VAL A 44 -2.36 -0.35 -0.99
N GLY A 45 -1.36 -1.19 -0.71
CA GLY A 45 0.03 -0.78 -0.73
C GLY A 45 0.81 -1.39 -1.87
N GLU A 46 1.59 -0.57 -2.54
CA GLU A 46 2.47 -1.00 -3.62
C GLU A 46 3.91 -0.71 -3.21
N ALA A 47 4.70 -1.76 -3.08
CA ALA A 47 6.11 -1.62 -2.73
C ALA A 47 6.93 -1.40 -4.00
N LYS A 48 7.74 -0.35 -3.99
CA LYS A 48 8.57 0.00 -5.14
C LYS A 48 10.02 -0.10 -4.73
N SER A 49 10.69 -1.17 -5.14
CA SER A 49 12.08 -1.38 -4.77
C SER A 49 13.05 -1.01 -5.87
N GLU A 50 12.57 -0.89 -7.09
CA GLU A 50 13.40 -0.52 -8.22
C GLU A 50 12.73 0.58 -9.01
N TRP A 51 13.55 1.42 -9.64
CA TRP A 51 13.04 2.57 -10.37
C TRP A 51 12.91 2.23 -11.84
N GLY A 52 11.81 1.57 -12.18
CA GLY A 52 11.40 1.45 -13.55
C GLY A 52 10.50 2.61 -13.92
N SER A 53 9.49 2.36 -14.73
CA SER A 53 8.54 3.40 -15.11
C SER A 53 7.62 3.72 -13.94
N LEU A 54 7.74 4.95 -13.44
CA LEU A 54 6.86 5.42 -12.37
C LEU A 54 5.42 5.54 -12.88
N GLU A 55 5.26 5.99 -14.12
CA GLU A 55 3.93 6.10 -14.71
C GLU A 55 3.25 4.75 -14.81
N GLU A 56 4.00 3.72 -15.18
CA GLU A 56 3.46 2.38 -15.23
C GLU A 56 3.03 1.89 -13.84
N THR A 57 3.83 2.18 -12.84
CA THR A 57 3.50 1.83 -11.46
C THR A 57 2.20 2.51 -11.03
N LEU A 58 2.07 3.79 -11.33
CA LEU A 58 0.87 4.54 -10.95
C LEU A 58 -0.35 4.03 -11.69
N ARG A 59 -0.21 3.70 -12.95
CA ARG A 59 -1.32 3.17 -13.75
C ARG A 59 -1.81 1.84 -13.15
N ARG A 60 -0.88 0.96 -12.79
CA ARG A 60 -1.25 -0.31 -12.19
C ARG A 60 -1.89 -0.13 -10.81
N GLN A 61 -1.38 0.84 -10.05
CA GLN A 61 -1.95 1.13 -8.74
C GLN A 61 -3.39 1.65 -8.88
N ASP A 62 -3.65 2.48 -9.89
CA ASP A 62 -5.00 2.97 -10.15
C ASP A 62 -5.97 1.82 -10.43
N VAL A 63 -5.54 0.82 -11.18
CA VAL A 63 -6.37 -0.35 -11.44
C VAL A 63 -6.69 -1.07 -10.13
N LYS A 64 -5.69 -1.26 -9.28
CA LYS A 64 -5.88 -1.96 -8.01
C LYS A 64 -6.85 -1.21 -7.12
N VAL A 65 -6.74 0.11 -7.07
CA VAL A 65 -7.65 0.92 -6.26
C VAL A 65 -9.07 0.89 -6.82
N ARG A 66 -9.20 0.92 -8.15
CA ARG A 66 -10.50 0.84 -8.79
C ARG A 66 -11.19 -0.50 -8.49
N LEU A 67 -10.43 -1.57 -8.46
CA LEU A 67 -10.97 -2.90 -8.18
C LEU A 67 -11.09 -3.18 -6.68
N ALA A 68 -10.58 -2.30 -5.84
CA ALA A 68 -10.49 -2.53 -4.41
C ALA A 68 -11.81 -2.92 -3.74
N PRO A 69 -12.96 -2.28 -4.06
CA PRO A 69 -14.22 -2.69 -3.42
C PRO A 69 -14.54 -4.16 -3.66
N LYS A 70 -14.38 -4.63 -4.89
CA LYS A 70 -14.63 -6.02 -5.22
C LYS A 70 -13.62 -6.94 -4.54
N LEU A 71 -12.36 -6.55 -4.57
CA LEU A 71 -11.31 -7.38 -3.99
C LEU A 71 -11.44 -7.44 -2.46
N ALA A 72 -11.84 -6.34 -1.83
CA ALA A 72 -12.05 -6.31 -0.39
C ALA A 72 -13.20 -7.22 0.01
N LYS A 73 -14.26 -7.22 -0.78
CA LYS A 73 -15.40 -8.10 -0.51
C LYS A 73 -14.97 -9.56 -0.52
N ALA A 74 -14.15 -9.93 -1.50
CA ALA A 74 -13.65 -11.29 -1.59
C ALA A 74 -12.67 -11.64 -0.47
N ALA A 75 -11.78 -10.71 -0.14
CA ALA A 75 -10.69 -10.98 0.80
C ALA A 75 -11.12 -10.82 2.26
N PHE A 76 -11.97 -9.85 2.55
CA PHE A 76 -12.30 -9.46 3.93
C PHE A 76 -13.79 -9.55 4.23
N GLY A 77 -14.64 -9.68 3.24
CA GLY A 77 -16.07 -9.89 3.45
C GLY A 77 -16.92 -8.63 3.51
N TRP A 78 -16.36 -7.47 3.16
CA TRP A 78 -17.11 -6.20 3.21
C TRP A 78 -16.62 -5.24 2.13
N SER A 79 -17.43 -4.23 1.85
CA SER A 79 -17.04 -3.15 0.96
C SER A 79 -16.37 -2.05 1.78
N PRO A 80 -15.26 -1.48 1.31
CA PRO A 80 -14.54 -0.50 2.11
C PRO A 80 -15.27 0.83 2.21
N ARG A 81 -15.28 1.39 3.41
CA ARG A 81 -15.77 2.74 3.65
C ARG A 81 -14.64 3.76 3.52
N PHE A 82 -13.42 3.34 3.79
CA PHE A 82 -12.25 4.20 3.77
C PHE A 82 -11.14 3.47 3.04
N VAL A 83 -10.39 4.16 2.19
CA VAL A 83 -9.33 3.53 1.39
C VAL A 83 -8.07 4.37 1.44
N ALA A 84 -6.95 3.71 1.69
CA ALA A 84 -5.64 4.34 1.57
C ALA A 84 -4.90 3.68 0.41
N SER A 85 -4.43 4.48 -0.55
CA SER A 85 -3.58 4.05 -1.64
C SER A 85 -2.17 4.55 -1.34
N VAL A 86 -1.24 3.63 -1.08
CA VAL A 86 0.07 4.02 -0.57
C VAL A 86 1.17 3.37 -1.40
N LEU A 87 2.10 4.22 -1.85
CA LEU A 87 3.32 3.76 -2.50
C LEU A 87 4.40 3.68 -1.44
N ILE A 88 5.06 2.53 -1.36
CA ILE A 88 6.04 2.27 -0.31
C ILE A 88 7.42 2.16 -0.95
N PHE A 89 8.33 3.02 -0.52
CA PHE A 89 9.69 3.08 -1.04
C PHE A 89 10.68 2.74 0.05
N PRO A 90 11.86 2.22 -0.35
CA PRO A 90 12.92 2.05 0.64
C PRO A 90 13.27 3.38 1.29
N ASP A 91 13.58 3.34 2.58
CA ASP A 91 13.95 4.55 3.29
C ASP A 91 15.45 4.82 3.08
N ASP A 92 15.78 5.37 1.94
CA ASP A 92 17.15 5.71 1.60
C ASP A 92 17.17 7.04 0.85
N ARG A 93 18.40 7.58 0.73
CA ARG A 93 18.58 8.91 0.14
C ARG A 93 18.15 8.92 -1.32
N SER A 94 18.44 7.84 -2.02
CA SER A 94 18.14 7.74 -3.45
C SER A 94 16.64 7.79 -3.70
N SER A 95 15.88 7.02 -2.94
CA SER A 95 14.42 6.98 -3.06
C SER A 95 13.81 8.33 -2.73
N ARG A 96 14.30 8.99 -1.67
CA ARG A 96 13.79 10.30 -1.29
C ARG A 96 14.08 11.35 -2.36
N ARG A 97 15.25 11.27 -2.99
CA ARG A 97 15.60 12.19 -4.08
C ARG A 97 14.68 12.00 -5.26
N VAL A 98 14.41 10.76 -5.63
CA VAL A 98 13.56 10.49 -6.79
C VAL A 98 12.12 10.94 -6.53
N THR A 99 11.58 10.71 -5.35
CA THR A 99 10.21 11.16 -5.06
C THR A 99 10.10 12.69 -5.13
N ARG A 100 11.14 13.41 -4.69
CA ARG A 100 11.13 14.87 -4.84
C ARG A 100 11.22 15.29 -6.28
N ARG A 101 12.03 14.58 -7.06
CA ARG A 101 12.19 14.89 -8.50
C ARG A 101 10.90 14.72 -9.27
N TYR A 102 10.07 13.74 -8.90
CA TYR A 102 8.82 13.47 -9.59
C TYR A 102 7.61 13.92 -8.79
N GLU A 103 7.76 14.99 -8.06
CA GLU A 103 6.71 15.48 -7.18
C GLU A 103 5.41 15.75 -7.92
N ALA A 104 5.50 16.35 -9.10
CA ALA A 104 4.31 16.65 -9.89
C ALA A 104 3.59 15.37 -10.33
N THR A 105 4.35 14.37 -10.76
CA THR A 105 3.79 13.09 -11.16
C THR A 105 3.11 12.38 -9.99
N LEU A 106 3.61 12.60 -8.79
CA LEU A 106 3.12 11.97 -7.57
C LEU A 106 2.11 12.83 -6.82
N SER A 107 1.52 13.82 -7.50
CA SER A 107 0.65 14.79 -6.83
C SER A 107 -0.61 14.18 -6.23
N ALA A 108 -1.04 13.01 -6.69
CA ALA A 108 -2.19 12.32 -6.11
C ALA A 108 -1.85 11.57 -4.83
N TYR A 109 -0.57 11.60 -4.41
CA TYR A 109 -0.08 10.88 -3.24
C TYR A 109 0.58 11.84 -2.26
N PRO A 110 -0.17 12.82 -1.73
CA PRO A 110 0.42 13.86 -0.90
C PRO A 110 0.72 13.46 0.54
N ALA A 111 0.03 12.45 1.06
CA ALA A 111 0.20 12.07 2.47
C ALA A 111 1.57 11.45 2.70
N ARG A 112 2.11 11.65 3.89
CA ARG A 112 3.40 11.09 4.30
C ARG A 112 3.20 10.27 5.56
N ALA A 113 4.28 9.76 6.12
CA ALA A 113 4.21 8.83 7.24
C ALA A 113 3.29 9.30 8.36
N ARG A 114 3.37 10.56 8.72
CA ARG A 114 2.56 11.10 9.82
C ARG A 114 1.07 11.01 9.52
N GLU A 115 0.68 11.48 8.33
CA GLU A 115 -0.72 11.43 7.93
C GLU A 115 -1.19 10.01 7.70
N ILE A 116 -0.33 9.16 7.16
CA ILE A 116 -0.70 7.77 6.93
C ILE A 116 -0.94 7.06 8.27
N ARG A 117 -0.06 7.27 9.25
CA ARG A 117 -0.25 6.65 10.57
C ARG A 117 -1.49 7.19 11.27
N ALA A 118 -1.77 8.49 11.11
CA ALA A 118 -3.00 9.07 11.66
C ALA A 118 -4.23 8.41 11.05
N TRP A 119 -4.20 8.19 9.73
CA TRP A 119 -5.30 7.51 9.04
C TRP A 119 -5.44 6.07 9.51
N LEU A 120 -4.32 5.36 9.70
CA LEU A 120 -4.39 3.98 10.18
C LEU A 120 -5.05 3.90 11.57
N ARG A 121 -4.73 4.88 12.40
CA ARG A 121 -5.29 4.93 13.75
C ARG A 121 -6.77 5.25 13.73
N GLN A 122 -7.17 6.20 12.89
CA GLN A 122 -8.55 6.63 12.80
C GLN A 122 -8.88 6.94 11.33
N PRO A 123 -9.25 5.91 10.57
CA PRO A 123 -9.50 6.10 9.13
C PRO A 123 -10.62 7.08 8.85
N THR A 124 -10.38 7.97 7.89
CA THR A 124 -11.37 8.92 7.40
C THR A 124 -11.16 9.08 5.90
N GLY A 125 -12.22 8.96 5.12
CA GLY A 125 -12.18 9.23 3.69
C GLY A 125 -11.18 8.36 2.93
N LYS A 126 -10.67 8.94 1.85
CA LYS A 126 -9.66 8.32 1.00
C LYS A 126 -8.39 9.13 1.09
N ILE A 127 -7.25 8.44 1.16
CA ILE A 127 -5.96 9.13 1.11
C ILE A 127 -5.04 8.44 0.11
N GLY A 128 -4.14 9.25 -0.47
CA GLY A 128 -3.03 8.75 -1.25
C GLY A 128 -1.75 9.22 -0.60
N GLY A 129 -0.76 8.35 -0.47
CA GLY A 129 0.44 8.71 0.23
C GLY A 129 1.69 7.97 -0.21
N ILE A 130 2.82 8.48 0.24
CA ILE A 130 4.13 7.87 0.02
C ILE A 130 4.71 7.58 1.39
N TRP A 131 5.18 6.35 1.57
CA TRP A 131 5.72 5.90 2.83
C TRP A 131 7.10 5.33 2.60
N PHE A 132 8.06 5.81 3.38
CA PHE A 132 9.43 5.30 3.32
C PHE A 132 9.61 4.32 4.46
N LEU A 133 9.68 3.03 4.14
CA LEU A 133 9.90 1.98 5.12
C LEU A 133 10.94 1.01 4.59
N THR A 134 11.62 0.37 5.52
CA THR A 134 12.79 -0.41 5.17
C THR A 134 12.45 -1.54 4.22
N ASN A 135 11.39 -2.29 4.47
CA ASN A 135 11.08 -3.40 3.60
C ASN A 135 9.62 -3.79 3.71
N ALA A 136 8.85 -3.34 2.74
CA ALA A 136 7.43 -3.58 2.73
C ALA A 136 7.11 -5.05 2.52
N ARG A 137 7.85 -5.71 1.65
CA ARG A 137 7.50 -7.07 1.24
C ARG A 137 7.91 -8.13 2.22
N GLN A 138 8.90 -7.84 3.04
CA GLN A 138 9.41 -8.82 3.97
C GLN A 138 8.66 -8.86 5.28
N GLY A 139 7.52 -8.23 5.31
CA GLY A 139 6.72 -8.28 6.50
C GLY A 139 6.46 -9.69 6.96
N GLY A 140 6.30 -10.59 6.04
CA GLY A 140 6.10 -11.98 6.38
C GLY A 140 7.32 -12.84 6.17
N HIS A 141 8.43 -12.23 5.80
CA HIS A 141 9.56 -12.99 5.32
C HIS A 141 10.73 -12.76 6.22
N GLY A 142 10.76 -13.09 7.20
CA GLY A 142 11.91 -12.86 7.98
C GLY A 142 13.18 -13.17 7.29
N SER A 143 13.45 -13.24 6.88
CA SER A 143 14.40 -13.47 6.43
C SER A 143 14.84 -14.20 5.82
N GLU A 144 14.36 -14.35 5.48
CA GLU A 144 14.56 -14.98 4.71
C GLU A 144 15.46 -14.95 4.30
N GLU A 145 15.51 -14.57 4.66
CA GLU A 145 16.18 -14.71 4.22
C GLU A 145 16.87 -14.72 4.43
N GLY A 146 16.74 -14.64 5.19
CA GLY A 146 17.24 -14.78 5.32
C GLY A 146 17.76 -14.54 5.77
N PRO A 147 18.08 -14.62 6.02
CA PRO A 147 18.62 -14.51 6.26
C PRO A 147 18.86 -14.49 6.14
#